data_529accff643af10805a0b667c6258639
#
_entry.id   529accff643af10805a0b667c6258639
#
_cell.length_a   1.000
_cell.length_b   1.000
_cell.length_c   1.000
_cell.angle_alpha   90.00
_cell.angle_beta   90.00
_cell.angle_gamma   90.00
#
_symmetry.space_group_name_H-M   'P 1'
#
loop_
_entity.id
_entity.type
_entity.pdbx_description
1 polymer ?
#
loop_
_entity_poly.entity_id
_entity_poly.type
_entity_poly.pdbx_seq_one_letter_code
_entity_poly.pdbx_strand_id
1 'polypeptide(L)'
;PEIIVLDEPTTYLDIRYQLEILELVKKLNKEFDITIVMVLHDINQTIYFSDKIIGLQGGHVAIEGTPDQVITEESIQKLYGVHLMVTRVNGSPVVAIQDYRLPPREK
;
A
#
# COMPACT_ATOMS: atom_id res chain seq x y z
N PRO A 1 15.62 -9.12 -17.30
CA PRO A 1 15.24 -8.71 -15.96
C PRO A 1 14.37 -9.76 -15.29
N GLU A 2 14.57 -9.93 -13.98
CA GLU A 2 13.82 -10.90 -13.21
C GLU A 2 12.64 -10.24 -12.53
N ILE A 3 11.59 -11.03 -12.33
CA ILE A 3 10.40 -10.60 -11.59
C ILE A 3 10.19 -11.57 -10.44
N ILE A 4 10.07 -11.04 -9.24
CA ILE A 4 9.74 -11.82 -8.05
C ILE A 4 8.35 -11.42 -7.59
N VAL A 5 7.51 -12.42 -7.32
CA VAL A 5 6.15 -12.19 -6.80
C VAL A 5 6.10 -12.70 -5.36
N LEU A 6 5.74 -11.83 -4.43
CA LEU A 6 5.63 -12.16 -3.01
C LEU A 6 4.20 -11.95 -2.55
N ASP A 7 3.58 -12.99 -2.01
CA ASP A 7 2.22 -12.93 -1.51
C ASP A 7 2.23 -12.81 0.00
N GLU A 8 1.92 -11.60 0.50
CA GLU A 8 1.83 -11.30 1.92
C GLU A 8 3.09 -11.68 2.70
N PRO A 9 4.26 -11.17 2.29
CA PRO A 9 5.54 -11.61 2.90
C PRO A 9 5.68 -11.17 4.35
N THR A 10 4.84 -10.27 4.83
CA THR A 10 4.91 -9.71 6.19
C THR A 10 3.81 -10.22 7.12
N THR A 11 2.93 -11.10 6.64
CA THR A 11 1.83 -11.65 7.45
C THR A 11 2.37 -12.43 8.65
N TYR A 12 1.74 -12.24 9.81
CA TYR A 12 2.10 -12.87 11.09
C TYR A 12 3.43 -12.43 11.70
N LEU A 13 4.08 -11.41 11.14
CA LEU A 13 5.30 -10.85 11.70
C LEU A 13 4.97 -9.59 12.53
N ASP A 14 5.78 -9.32 13.57
CA ASP A 14 5.65 -8.05 14.27
C ASP A 14 6.26 -6.92 13.44
N ILE A 15 6.07 -5.68 13.88
CA ILE A 15 6.44 -4.50 13.08
C ILE A 15 7.92 -4.45 12.74
N ARG A 16 8.80 -4.88 13.65
CA ARG A 16 10.23 -4.85 13.38
C ARG A 16 10.60 -5.78 12.23
N TYR A 17 10.10 -7.01 12.29
CA TYR A 17 10.40 -8.00 11.24
C TYR A 17 9.74 -7.64 9.93
N GLN A 18 8.54 -7.06 9.96
CA GLN A 18 7.90 -6.55 8.76
C GLN A 18 8.79 -5.53 8.06
N LEU A 19 9.31 -4.57 8.80
CA LEU A 19 10.16 -3.52 8.25
C LEU A 19 11.50 -4.09 7.73
N GLU A 20 12.08 -5.05 8.44
CA GLU A 20 13.31 -5.69 7.97
C GLU A 20 13.11 -6.42 6.64
N ILE A 21 11.99 -7.12 6.48
CA ILE A 21 11.67 -7.80 5.21
C ILE A 21 11.46 -6.77 4.09
N LEU A 22 10.71 -5.70 4.36
CA LEU A 22 10.44 -4.68 3.34
C LEU A 22 11.71 -3.92 2.93
N GLU A 23 12.60 -3.65 3.88
CA GLU A 23 13.90 -3.07 3.57
C GLU A 23 14.75 -4.00 2.69
N LEU A 24 14.73 -5.30 2.98
CA LEU A 24 15.45 -6.28 2.18
C LEU A 24 14.91 -6.32 0.75
N VAL A 25 13.59 -6.32 0.60
CA VAL A 25 12.93 -6.30 -0.72
C VAL A 25 13.35 -5.07 -1.51
N LYS A 26 13.33 -3.90 -0.86
CA LYS A 26 13.73 -2.65 -1.50
C LYS A 26 15.20 -2.69 -1.95
N LYS A 27 16.06 -3.25 -1.11
CA LYS A 27 17.48 -3.40 -1.42
C LYS A 27 17.69 -4.31 -2.63
N LEU A 28 16.99 -5.44 -2.70
CA LEU A 28 17.07 -6.34 -3.84
C LEU A 28 16.63 -5.65 -5.14
N ASN A 29 15.56 -4.88 -5.07
CA ASN A 29 15.10 -4.12 -6.22
C ASN A 29 16.15 -3.12 -6.70
N LYS A 30 16.74 -2.35 -5.79
CA LYS A 30 17.68 -1.29 -6.15
C LYS A 30 19.04 -1.80 -6.57
N GLU A 31 19.59 -2.79 -5.86
CA GLU A 31 20.94 -3.26 -6.12
C GLU A 31 21.02 -4.26 -7.27
N PHE A 32 20.00 -5.07 -7.48
CA PHE A 32 20.00 -6.13 -8.47
C PHE A 32 19.01 -5.90 -9.61
N ASP A 33 18.35 -4.75 -9.63
CA ASP A 33 17.38 -4.37 -10.67
C ASP A 33 16.29 -5.44 -10.87
N ILE A 34 15.85 -6.03 -9.77
CA ILE A 34 14.77 -7.02 -9.78
C ILE A 34 13.44 -6.31 -9.62
N THR A 35 12.49 -6.59 -10.50
CA THR A 35 11.13 -6.11 -10.32
C THR A 35 10.42 -6.98 -9.30
N ILE A 36 9.83 -6.35 -8.27
CA ILE A 36 9.17 -7.08 -7.20
C ILE A 36 7.71 -6.66 -7.14
N VAL A 37 6.83 -7.65 -7.20
CA VAL A 37 5.38 -7.47 -7.05
C VAL A 37 5.00 -8.07 -5.71
N MET A 38 4.42 -7.26 -4.84
CA MET A 38 4.01 -7.71 -3.50
C MET A 38 2.53 -7.48 -3.26
N VAL A 39 1.91 -8.42 -2.56
CA VAL A 39 0.58 -8.20 -1.98
C VAL A 39 0.79 -7.89 -0.51
N LEU A 40 0.36 -6.69 -0.09
CA LEU A 40 0.47 -6.24 1.30
C LEU A 40 -0.90 -5.81 1.81
N HIS A 41 -1.13 -5.98 3.11
CA HIS A 41 -2.38 -5.56 3.75
C HIS A 41 -2.29 -4.20 4.42
N ASP A 42 -1.12 -3.81 4.91
CA ASP A 42 -0.94 -2.52 5.56
C ASP A 42 -0.81 -1.43 4.50
N ILE A 43 -1.78 -0.52 4.46
CA ILE A 43 -1.83 0.52 3.43
C ILE A 43 -0.62 1.47 3.52
N ASN A 44 -0.19 1.81 4.73
CA ASN A 44 0.93 2.74 4.89
C ASN A 44 2.26 2.11 4.48
N GLN A 45 2.44 0.81 4.76
CA GLN A 45 3.62 0.09 4.26
C GLN A 45 3.59 0.01 2.73
N THR A 46 2.43 -0.26 2.16
CA THR A 46 2.26 -0.28 0.70
C THR A 46 2.67 1.06 0.10
N ILE A 47 2.21 2.16 0.67
CA ILE A 47 2.53 3.50 0.18
C ILE A 47 4.03 3.76 0.26
N TYR A 48 4.63 3.47 1.41
CA TYR A 48 6.01 3.85 1.65
C TYR A 48 7.03 3.02 0.86
N PHE A 49 6.76 1.74 0.68
CA PHE A 49 7.72 0.83 0.06
C PHE A 49 7.48 0.57 -1.42
N SER A 50 6.46 1.16 -2.01
CA SER A 50 6.11 0.91 -3.42
C SER A 50 6.45 2.09 -4.31
N ASP A 51 6.94 1.80 -5.50
CA ASP A 51 7.10 2.79 -6.56
C ASP A 51 5.79 2.98 -7.31
N LYS A 52 5.02 1.90 -7.44
CA LYS A 52 3.73 1.91 -8.12
C LYS A 52 2.74 1.05 -7.33
N ILE A 53 1.54 1.53 -7.20
CA ILE A 53 0.47 0.85 -6.47
C ILE A 53 -0.62 0.44 -7.45
N ILE A 54 -1.10 -0.80 -7.29
CA ILE A 54 -2.26 -1.31 -8.01
C ILE A 54 -3.27 -1.72 -6.94
N GLY A 55 -4.42 -1.07 -6.94
CA GLY A 55 -5.50 -1.40 -6.01
C GLY A 55 -6.59 -2.17 -6.74
N LEU A 56 -6.96 -3.31 -6.19
CA LEU A 56 -7.96 -4.20 -6.77
C LEU A 56 -9.27 -4.12 -5.99
N GLN A 57 -10.37 -4.15 -6.71
CA GLN A 57 -11.69 -4.19 -6.12
C GLN A 57 -12.63 -4.97 -7.04
N GLY A 58 -13.31 -5.97 -6.50
CA GLY A 58 -14.25 -6.77 -7.26
C GLY A 58 -13.64 -7.44 -8.48
N GLY A 59 -12.38 -7.87 -8.40
CA GLY A 59 -11.68 -8.50 -9.52
C GLY A 59 -11.18 -7.54 -10.58
N HIS A 60 -11.30 -6.23 -10.37
CA HIS A 60 -10.88 -5.21 -11.32
C HIS A 60 -9.83 -4.30 -10.72
N VAL A 61 -9.02 -3.69 -11.59
CA VAL A 61 -8.09 -2.64 -11.17
C VAL A 61 -8.89 -1.36 -10.93
N ALA A 62 -8.94 -0.94 -9.68
CA ALA A 62 -9.66 0.28 -9.30
C ALA A 62 -8.75 1.51 -9.33
N ILE A 63 -7.48 1.37 -8.92
CA ILE A 63 -6.50 2.44 -8.99
C ILE A 63 -5.16 1.86 -9.46
N GLU A 64 -4.39 2.70 -10.13
CA GLU A 64 -3.06 2.31 -10.61
C GLU A 64 -2.21 3.58 -10.82
N GLY A 65 -1.03 3.60 -10.21
CA GLY A 65 -0.11 4.73 -10.36
C GLY A 65 0.85 4.83 -9.19
N THR A 66 1.59 5.93 -9.16
CA THR A 66 2.50 6.21 -8.04
C THR A 66 1.68 6.52 -6.77
N PRO A 67 2.28 6.36 -5.58
CA PRO A 67 1.57 6.73 -4.35
C PRO A 67 1.01 8.15 -4.37
N ASP A 68 1.78 9.12 -4.86
CA ASP A 68 1.32 10.51 -4.91
C ASP A 68 0.12 10.70 -5.85
N GLN A 69 0.06 9.91 -6.92
CA GLN A 69 -1.04 10.01 -7.88
C GLN A 69 -2.32 9.36 -7.39
N VAL A 70 -2.20 8.22 -6.70
CA VAL A 70 -3.39 7.38 -6.44
C VAL A 70 -3.89 7.43 -5.01
N ILE A 71 -3.09 7.85 -4.04
CA ILE A 71 -3.52 7.86 -2.64
C ILE A 71 -4.20 9.19 -2.33
N THR A 72 -5.51 9.16 -2.41
CA THR A 72 -6.39 10.30 -2.11
C THR A 72 -7.50 9.81 -1.19
N GLU A 73 -8.18 10.75 -0.52
CA GLU A 73 -9.32 10.40 0.32
C GLU A 73 -10.41 9.71 -0.49
N GLU A 74 -10.61 10.14 -1.72
CA GLU A 74 -11.60 9.52 -2.61
C GLU A 74 -11.24 8.07 -2.97
N SER A 75 -9.97 7.82 -3.34
CA SER A 75 -9.56 6.47 -3.71
C SER A 75 -9.63 5.50 -2.53
N ILE A 76 -9.25 5.96 -1.34
CA ILE A 76 -9.32 5.16 -0.13
C ILE A 76 -10.78 4.82 0.19
N GLN A 77 -11.68 5.78 0.09
CA GLN A 77 -13.10 5.53 0.31
C GLN A 77 -13.65 4.55 -0.71
N LYS A 78 -13.24 4.66 -1.95
CA LYS A 78 -13.67 3.74 -3.02
C LYS A 78 -13.19 2.32 -2.74
N LEU A 79 -11.95 2.16 -2.30
CA LEU A 79 -11.37 0.83 -2.07
C LEU A 79 -11.87 0.17 -0.80
N TYR A 80 -11.98 0.93 0.29
CA TYR A 80 -12.21 0.37 1.61
C TYR A 80 -13.59 0.69 2.18
N GLY A 81 -14.35 1.58 1.55
CA GLY A 81 -15.68 1.93 2.03
C GLY A 81 -15.69 2.73 3.33
N VAL A 82 -14.60 3.39 3.65
CA VAL A 82 -14.45 4.20 4.85
C VAL A 82 -13.75 5.51 4.50
N HIS A 83 -14.20 6.61 5.13
CA HIS A 83 -13.54 7.89 4.96
C HIS A 83 -12.33 7.96 5.91
N LEU A 84 -11.15 8.07 5.35
CA LEU A 84 -9.90 8.21 6.11
C LEU A 84 -9.17 9.46 5.66
N MET A 85 -8.45 10.08 6.59
CA MET A 85 -7.63 11.24 6.28
C MET A 85 -6.36 10.81 5.54
N VAL A 86 -5.99 11.57 4.51
CA VAL A 86 -4.68 11.43 3.87
C VAL A 86 -3.87 12.67 4.20
N THR A 87 -2.74 12.47 4.83
CA THR A 87 -1.82 13.54 5.19
C THR A 87 -0.42 13.21 4.67
N ARG A 88 0.57 14.01 5.00
CA ARG A 88 1.95 13.77 4.58
C ARG A 88 2.89 13.79 5.77
N VAL A 89 3.83 12.85 5.76
CA VAL A 89 4.91 12.80 6.74
C VAL A 89 6.21 12.72 5.93
N ASN A 90 7.08 13.69 6.11
CA ASN A 90 8.33 13.80 5.35
C ASN A 90 8.10 13.70 3.82
N GLY A 91 7.02 14.31 3.34
CA GLY A 91 6.70 14.32 1.91
C GLY A 91 6.03 13.08 1.36
N SER A 92 5.79 12.05 2.18
CA SER A 92 5.14 10.81 1.76
C SER A 92 3.69 10.78 2.24
N PRO A 93 2.75 10.31 1.40
CA PRO A 93 1.37 10.17 1.83
C PRO A 93 1.25 9.16 2.98
N VAL A 94 0.38 9.48 3.94
CA VAL A 94 0.06 8.61 5.08
C VAL A 94 -1.44 8.62 5.25
N VAL A 95 -2.02 7.43 5.41
CA VAL A 95 -3.44 7.27 5.69
C VAL A 95 -3.62 7.16 7.21
N ALA A 96 -4.42 8.06 7.77
CA ALA A 96 -4.62 8.16 9.21
C ALA A 96 -6.05 7.83 9.59
N ILE A 97 -6.20 7.15 10.73
CA ILE A 97 -7.52 6.77 11.24
C ILE A 97 -8.14 7.88 12.10
N GLN A 98 -7.37 8.91 12.45
CA GLN A 98 -7.92 10.04 13.19
C GLN A 98 -9.06 10.67 12.40
N ASP A 99 -10.18 10.89 13.07
CA ASP A 99 -11.39 11.46 12.46
C ASP A 99 -12.00 10.60 11.33
N TYR A 100 -11.77 9.29 11.38
CA TYR A 100 -12.38 8.39 10.40
C TYR A 100 -13.91 8.45 10.46
N ARG A 101 -14.56 8.16 9.33
CA ARG A 101 -16.01 8.10 9.26
C ARG A 101 -16.44 6.84 8.52
N LEU A 102 -17.33 6.09 9.15
CA LEU A 102 -17.91 4.90 8.57
C LEU A 102 -19.29 5.26 8.01
N PRO A 103 -19.47 5.19 6.68
CA PRO A 103 -20.79 5.38 6.10
C PRO A 103 -21.70 4.20 6.46
N PRO A 104 -23.03 4.39 6.41
CA PRO A 104 -23.94 3.27 6.61
C PRO A 104 -23.69 2.16 5.60
N ARG A 105 -23.83 0.91 6.03
CA ARG A 105 -23.69 -0.22 5.12
C ARG A 105 -24.90 -0.25 4.18
N GLU A 106 -24.63 -0.50 2.92
CA GLU A 106 -25.68 -0.77 1.96
C GLU A 106 -26.22 -2.19 2.16
N LYS A 107 -27.49 -2.34 1.95
CA LYS A 107 -28.15 -3.64 2.09
C LYS A 107 -28.10 -4.41 0.79
#